data_a897150a7df68d3adf13658a4d829ae5
#
_entry.id   a897150a7df68d3adf13658a4d829ae5
#
_cell.length_a   1.000
_cell.length_b   1.000
_cell.length_c   1.000
_cell.angle_alpha   90.00
_cell.angle_beta   90.00
_cell.angle_gamma   90.00
#
_symmetry.space_group_name_H-M   'P 1'
#
loop_
_entity.id
_entity.type
_entity.pdbx_description
1 polymer ?
#
loop_
_entity_poly.entity_id
_entity_poly.type
_entity_poly.pdbx_seq_one_letter_code
_entity_poly.pdbx_strand_id
1 'polypeptide(L)'
;MKNLPHVDVVIIGGGWTGLLTAKQLGSRTALSVVVLERGGPRGPAEYLAGMDELDYAVRFHMMQDPSQQTVTLRHTAQQRAFPVRQYGSFLPGTGVGGAGEHWNGVCHRGLPDCFELLTRTTEKYGAKRLPADHAIQDWGVTYDDLEPHYARVDALLGVSGKGGNIRGQRTEGGNPFEGWRSAEYPTPPMKVPYFAELFRKAAESLGYHPYPVPAATISTSYTNPDGVTRPGCSFCGFCERFGCMIGAKAQPTNTLLPVVSRQKNVSLRTGMWVRRIVHGGAGKAAAARGVTYQDASGEEYFQPADLVILASWTLNNVRLLLLSGIGQPYNAATGEGSLGKNLTHQVTLGAAQAFFQKPLNRFMGAGAAGITMNDLDGDLFDHGTLPFLRGGILEATVTGGRPISNFGALPRSLKSRWGSEWKKAAVHYFDRTGSLTFLGEHLAYKGNFMDLDPTFKDHFGDPLLRLTLNWRDNERKMAEFVTGKAVEIAKAMGASEVNAFPGLGDYDGTRYQSTHVQGGAIMGASRENSVINPYLQHWDVPNLFVLGGSSFPQNFASHPTMTILALTFRTANAVVDRYLKNPGPLA
;
A
#
# COMPACT_ATOMS: atom_id res chain seq x y z
N MET A 1 -20.35 -2.56 29.45
CA MET A 1 -19.90 -1.47 28.56
C MET A 1 -19.98 -0.15 29.32
N LYS A 2 -18.87 0.60 29.40
CA LYS A 2 -18.78 1.91 30.03
C LYS A 2 -18.96 3.02 29.01
N ASN A 3 -19.81 4.00 29.30
CA ASN A 3 -19.93 5.21 28.49
C ASN A 3 -18.83 6.21 28.87
N LEU A 4 -18.10 6.69 27.86
CA LEU A 4 -17.08 7.72 28.05
C LEU A 4 -17.62 9.13 27.78
N PRO A 5 -16.93 10.17 28.22
CA PRO A 5 -17.25 11.53 27.82
C PRO A 5 -17.22 11.67 26.27
N HIS A 6 -18.13 12.51 25.76
CA HIS A 6 -18.20 12.84 24.35
C HIS A 6 -16.90 13.49 23.85
N VAL A 7 -16.53 13.22 22.60
CA VAL A 7 -15.48 13.91 21.84
C VAL A 7 -16.02 14.34 20.49
N ASP A 8 -15.44 15.38 19.89
CA ASP A 8 -15.89 15.84 18.58
C ASP A 8 -15.53 14.83 17.49
N VAL A 9 -14.34 14.22 17.56
CA VAL A 9 -13.84 13.31 16.53
C VAL A 9 -13.23 12.05 17.13
N VAL A 10 -13.65 10.90 16.62
CA VAL A 10 -12.97 9.62 16.84
C VAL A 10 -12.30 9.16 15.54
N ILE A 11 -11.01 8.80 15.62
CA ILE A 11 -10.22 8.24 14.53
C ILE A 11 -9.86 6.80 14.87
N ILE A 12 -10.22 5.85 14.00
CA ILE A 12 -9.97 4.42 14.18
C ILE A 12 -8.71 4.02 13.43
N GLY A 13 -7.62 3.76 14.14
CA GLY A 13 -6.31 3.38 13.61
C GLY A 13 -5.27 4.50 13.68
N GLY A 14 -4.13 4.19 14.28
CA GLY A 14 -2.98 5.08 14.48
C GLY A 14 -1.86 4.92 13.42
N GLY A 15 -2.21 4.56 12.17
CA GLY A 15 -1.30 4.47 11.04
C GLY A 15 -1.12 5.80 10.29
N TRP A 16 -0.58 5.74 9.05
CA TRP A 16 -0.36 6.92 8.20
C TRP A 16 -1.58 7.82 8.08
N THR A 17 -2.73 7.25 7.70
CA THR A 17 -3.94 8.02 7.40
C THR A 17 -4.58 8.60 8.65
N GLY A 18 -4.61 7.82 9.73
CA GLY A 18 -5.18 8.28 11.01
C GLY A 18 -4.35 9.37 11.65
N LEU A 19 -3.03 9.21 11.76
CA LEU A 19 -2.14 10.23 12.34
C LEU A 19 -2.06 11.49 11.47
N LEU A 20 -2.10 11.35 10.12
CA LEU A 20 -2.15 12.52 9.24
C LEU A 20 -3.44 13.32 9.45
N THR A 21 -4.58 12.62 9.55
CA THR A 21 -5.87 13.27 9.81
C THR A 21 -5.89 13.91 11.20
N ALA A 22 -5.41 13.22 12.23
CA ALA A 22 -5.29 13.76 13.58
C ALA A 22 -4.45 15.03 13.61
N LYS A 23 -3.29 15.01 12.94
CA LYS A 23 -2.42 16.18 12.80
C LYS A 23 -3.14 17.36 12.14
N GLN A 24 -3.86 17.12 11.03
CA GLN A 24 -4.57 18.18 10.29
C GLN A 24 -5.70 18.79 11.15
N LEU A 25 -6.51 17.95 11.80
CA LEU A 25 -7.58 18.42 12.66
C LEU A 25 -7.04 19.13 13.90
N GLY A 26 -6.06 18.54 14.58
CA GLY A 26 -5.49 19.12 15.80
C GLY A 26 -4.77 20.44 15.58
N SER A 27 -4.14 20.67 14.41
CA SER A 27 -3.44 21.94 14.11
C SER A 27 -4.35 23.02 13.54
N ARG A 28 -5.53 22.69 13.02
CA ARG A 28 -6.39 23.62 12.28
C ARG A 28 -7.75 23.87 12.95
N THR A 29 -8.05 23.14 14.02
CA THR A 29 -9.32 23.25 14.76
C THR A 29 -9.07 23.16 16.27
N ALA A 30 -10.08 23.54 17.05
CA ALA A 30 -10.09 23.34 18.51
C ALA A 30 -10.83 22.05 18.90
N LEU A 31 -11.21 21.20 17.95
CA LEU A 31 -11.97 19.97 18.21
C LEU A 31 -11.19 19.00 19.08
N SER A 32 -11.88 18.33 19.99
CA SER A 32 -11.36 17.20 20.76
C SER A 32 -11.27 15.97 19.87
N VAL A 33 -10.05 15.46 19.66
CA VAL A 33 -9.78 14.32 18.76
C VAL A 33 -9.22 13.15 19.57
N VAL A 34 -9.81 11.97 19.41
CA VAL A 34 -9.30 10.72 19.98
C VAL A 34 -8.92 9.77 18.87
N VAL A 35 -7.66 9.33 18.84
CA VAL A 35 -7.17 8.25 17.99
C VAL A 35 -7.15 6.94 18.77
N LEU A 36 -7.83 5.92 18.27
CA LEU A 36 -7.89 4.59 18.88
C LEU A 36 -7.05 3.61 18.04
N GLU A 37 -5.94 3.15 18.63
CA GLU A 37 -5.06 2.15 18.01
C GLU A 37 -5.14 0.83 18.77
N ARG A 38 -5.34 -0.28 18.07
CA ARG A 38 -5.50 -1.60 18.70
C ARG A 38 -4.20 -2.17 19.28
N GLY A 39 -3.07 -1.86 18.66
CA GLY A 39 -1.75 -2.31 19.13
C GLY A 39 -1.13 -1.36 20.14
N GLY A 40 0.08 -1.70 20.58
CA GLY A 40 0.85 -0.93 21.55
C GLY A 40 1.54 0.29 20.96
N PRO A 41 2.20 1.09 21.81
CA PRO A 41 3.07 2.16 21.36
C PRO A 41 4.25 1.61 20.54
N ARG A 42 4.77 2.42 19.63
CA ARG A 42 5.92 2.14 18.79
C ARG A 42 6.83 3.36 18.72
N GLY A 43 8.13 3.13 18.53
CA GLY A 43 9.09 4.20 18.36
C GLY A 43 10.49 3.74 18.00
N PRO A 44 11.40 4.66 17.60
CA PRO A 44 12.75 4.31 17.14
C PRO A 44 13.58 3.55 18.19
N ALA A 45 13.36 3.78 19.47
CA ALA A 45 14.06 3.07 20.53
C ALA A 45 13.81 1.56 20.53
N GLU A 46 12.62 1.13 20.11
CA GLU A 46 12.28 -0.28 19.96
C GLU A 46 13.06 -0.96 18.83
N TYR A 47 13.40 -0.21 17.79
CA TYR A 47 14.14 -0.72 16.64
C TYR A 47 15.65 -0.85 16.88
N LEU A 48 16.17 -0.26 17.94
CA LEU A 48 17.56 -0.38 18.35
C LEU A 48 17.83 -1.63 19.20
N ALA A 49 16.82 -2.24 19.79
CA ALA A 49 16.94 -3.34 20.72
C ALA A 49 17.22 -4.69 20.03
N GLY A 50 16.69 -4.90 18.84
CA GLY A 50 16.88 -6.11 18.06
C GLY A 50 17.88 -5.86 16.93
N MET A 51 19.05 -6.45 17.01
CA MET A 51 20.13 -6.19 16.04
C MET A 51 20.30 -7.33 15.03
N ASP A 52 19.56 -8.40 15.14
CA ASP A 52 19.57 -9.46 14.15
C ASP A 52 18.29 -9.48 13.28
N GLU A 53 18.37 -10.24 12.21
CA GLU A 53 17.29 -10.32 11.22
C GLU A 53 16.02 -10.97 11.79
N LEU A 54 16.13 -11.88 12.76
CA LEU A 54 14.98 -12.58 13.34
C LEU A 54 14.25 -11.69 14.33
N ASP A 55 14.96 -11.15 15.31
CA ASP A 55 14.39 -10.31 16.35
C ASP A 55 13.80 -9.02 15.79
N TYR A 56 14.41 -8.50 14.73
CA TYR A 56 14.02 -7.23 14.12
C TYR A 56 12.98 -7.39 13.00
N ALA A 57 12.71 -8.61 12.55
CA ALA A 57 11.78 -8.86 11.46
C ALA A 57 10.34 -8.54 11.87
N VAL A 58 9.63 -7.87 10.97
CA VAL A 58 8.23 -7.47 11.14
C VAL A 58 7.32 -8.61 11.59
N ARG A 59 7.54 -9.82 11.10
CA ARG A 59 6.70 -10.98 11.42
C ARG A 59 6.68 -11.38 12.90
N PHE A 60 7.68 -10.97 13.66
CA PHE A 60 7.79 -11.35 15.07
C PHE A 60 7.34 -10.24 16.03
N HIS A 61 7.43 -8.97 15.61
CA HIS A 61 7.19 -7.85 16.51
C HIS A 61 6.13 -6.85 16.03
N MET A 62 5.93 -6.70 14.72
CA MET A 62 5.12 -5.62 14.17
C MET A 62 3.87 -6.09 13.42
N MET A 63 3.73 -7.40 13.16
CA MET A 63 2.55 -7.91 12.46
C MET A 63 1.38 -8.20 13.40
N GLN A 64 0.18 -8.12 12.83
CA GLN A 64 -1.03 -8.63 13.47
C GLN A 64 -0.89 -10.11 13.80
N ASP A 65 -1.29 -10.50 15.00
CA ASP A 65 -1.32 -11.90 15.43
C ASP A 65 -2.50 -12.65 14.76
N PRO A 66 -2.22 -13.64 13.87
CA PRO A 66 -3.27 -14.40 13.20
C PRO A 66 -4.11 -15.26 14.14
N SER A 67 -3.65 -15.55 15.36
CA SER A 67 -4.43 -16.29 16.36
C SER A 67 -5.57 -15.45 16.93
N GLN A 68 -5.38 -14.13 17.00
CA GLN A 68 -6.41 -13.20 17.47
C GLN A 68 -7.40 -12.84 16.36
N GLN A 69 -6.88 -12.50 15.18
CA GLN A 69 -7.68 -12.16 14.02
C GLN A 69 -6.91 -12.50 12.74
N THR A 70 -7.59 -13.17 11.82
CA THR A 70 -7.08 -13.46 10.48
C THR A 70 -8.18 -13.18 9.44
N VAL A 71 -7.97 -13.62 8.22
CA VAL A 71 -8.96 -13.63 7.14
C VAL A 71 -9.14 -15.05 6.64
N THR A 72 -10.26 -15.33 5.98
CA THR A 72 -10.41 -16.55 5.21
C THR A 72 -10.23 -16.27 3.73
N LEU A 73 -9.73 -17.24 2.97
CA LEU A 73 -9.45 -17.11 1.54
C LEU A 73 -10.08 -18.25 0.75
N ARG A 74 -10.62 -17.91 -0.41
CA ARG A 74 -11.06 -18.82 -1.48
C ARG A 74 -10.82 -18.18 -2.84
N HIS A 75 -10.72 -18.96 -3.91
CA HIS A 75 -10.49 -18.43 -5.25
C HIS A 75 -11.79 -18.09 -6.00
N THR A 76 -12.89 -18.79 -5.69
CA THR A 76 -14.20 -18.54 -6.30
C THR A 76 -15.31 -18.59 -5.25
N ALA A 77 -16.47 -18.01 -5.56
CA ALA A 77 -17.62 -18.00 -4.66
C ALA A 77 -18.17 -19.40 -4.32
N GLN A 78 -17.93 -20.39 -5.17
CA GLN A 78 -18.38 -21.78 -5.00
C GLN A 78 -17.46 -22.60 -4.08
N GLN A 79 -16.24 -22.15 -3.84
CA GLN A 79 -15.29 -22.85 -2.99
C GLN A 79 -15.53 -22.54 -1.51
N ARG A 80 -15.19 -23.51 -0.66
CA ARG A 80 -15.07 -23.28 0.79
C ARG A 80 -13.84 -22.39 1.06
N ALA A 81 -14.00 -21.38 1.90
CA ALA A 81 -12.89 -20.56 2.37
C ALA A 81 -12.20 -21.20 3.58
N PHE A 82 -10.90 -20.96 3.73
CA PHE A 82 -10.10 -21.41 4.85
C PHE A 82 -9.32 -20.27 5.49
N PRO A 83 -9.11 -20.30 6.83
CA PRO A 83 -8.33 -19.28 7.52
C PRO A 83 -6.88 -19.27 7.03
N VAL A 84 -6.38 -18.07 6.75
CA VAL A 84 -4.97 -17.81 6.48
C VAL A 84 -4.23 -17.85 7.82
N ARG A 85 -3.27 -18.77 7.96
CA ARG A 85 -2.56 -19.01 9.23
C ARG A 85 -1.24 -18.25 9.35
N GLN A 86 -0.76 -17.66 8.26
CA GLN A 86 0.40 -16.78 8.25
C GLN A 86 0.22 -15.70 7.20
N TYR A 87 0.53 -14.46 7.56
CA TYR A 87 0.39 -13.32 6.67
C TYR A 87 1.58 -13.17 5.72
N GLY A 88 1.76 -14.12 4.80
CA GLY A 88 2.79 -14.03 3.77
C GLY A 88 2.58 -12.84 2.84
N SER A 89 1.34 -12.63 2.38
CA SER A 89 1.01 -11.63 1.38
C SER A 89 0.70 -10.24 1.93
N PHE A 90 0.12 -10.12 3.11
CA PHE A 90 -0.49 -8.85 3.52
C PHE A 90 0.38 -8.02 4.47
N LEU A 91 1.18 -8.64 5.32
CA LEU A 91 2.00 -8.02 6.37
C LEU A 91 1.27 -6.87 7.11
N PRO A 92 0.07 -7.12 7.68
CA PRO A 92 -0.68 -6.06 8.35
C PRO A 92 0.03 -5.63 9.62
N GLY A 93 0.37 -4.33 9.72
CA GLY A 93 1.02 -3.78 10.90
C GLY A 93 0.07 -3.68 12.09
N THR A 94 0.59 -3.87 13.29
CA THR A 94 -0.11 -3.64 14.57
C THR A 94 0.74 -2.73 15.44
N GLY A 95 0.12 -1.79 16.14
CA GLY A 95 0.76 -0.75 16.93
C GLY A 95 0.78 0.61 16.24
N VAL A 96 1.19 1.61 16.98
CA VAL A 96 1.26 2.99 16.48
C VAL A 96 2.14 3.06 15.25
N GLY A 97 1.63 3.68 14.18
CA GLY A 97 2.27 3.72 12.88
C GLY A 97 1.80 2.63 11.91
N GLY A 98 1.28 1.50 12.41
CA GLY A 98 0.78 0.39 11.61
C GLY A 98 1.81 -0.10 10.60
N ALA A 99 1.37 -0.48 9.39
CA ALA A 99 2.26 -0.94 8.32
C ALA A 99 3.25 0.14 7.82
N GLY A 100 3.03 1.41 8.16
CA GLY A 100 3.95 2.51 7.84
C GLY A 100 5.30 2.40 8.54
N GLU A 101 5.41 1.63 9.62
CA GLU A 101 6.68 1.43 10.33
C GLU A 101 7.64 0.53 9.55
N HIS A 102 7.12 -0.48 8.86
CA HIS A 102 7.94 -1.51 8.20
C HIS A 102 7.85 -1.51 6.67
N TRP A 103 7.26 -0.47 6.06
CA TRP A 103 7.21 -0.32 4.62
C TRP A 103 8.60 -0.11 3.99
N ASN A 104 8.71 -0.27 2.68
CA ASN A 104 9.98 -0.11 1.96
C ASN A 104 10.38 1.36 1.77
N GLY A 105 9.42 2.25 1.70
CA GLY A 105 9.64 3.68 1.49
C GLY A 105 9.64 4.12 0.03
N VAL A 106 9.16 3.31 -0.89
CA VAL A 106 9.02 3.68 -2.31
C VAL A 106 7.83 4.62 -2.51
N CYS A 107 8.01 5.68 -3.30
CA CYS A 107 7.12 6.85 -3.37
C CYS A 107 6.70 7.21 -4.79
N HIS A 108 6.31 6.24 -5.62
CA HIS A 108 5.72 6.53 -6.92
C HIS A 108 4.36 7.23 -6.78
N ARG A 109 4.09 8.22 -7.63
CA ARG A 109 2.74 8.76 -7.83
C ARG A 109 2.00 7.90 -8.86
N GLY A 110 0.67 7.83 -8.78
CA GLY A 110 -0.14 7.22 -9.84
C GLY A 110 0.05 7.99 -11.17
N LEU A 111 0.04 7.28 -12.29
CA LEU A 111 -0.01 7.91 -13.61
C LEU A 111 -1.38 8.58 -13.82
N PRO A 112 -1.48 9.65 -14.63
CA PRO A 112 -2.75 10.34 -14.87
C PRO A 112 -3.88 9.44 -15.37
N ASP A 113 -3.58 8.47 -16.23
CA ASP A 113 -4.55 7.54 -16.80
C ASP A 113 -5.13 6.54 -15.77
N CYS A 114 -4.43 6.29 -14.66
CA CYS A 114 -4.90 5.38 -13.60
C CYS A 114 -6.22 5.84 -12.97
N PHE A 115 -6.49 7.14 -12.93
CA PHE A 115 -7.69 7.72 -12.30
C PHE A 115 -8.92 7.71 -13.21
N GLU A 116 -8.72 7.56 -14.53
CA GLU A 116 -9.75 7.56 -15.57
C GLU A 116 -9.67 6.27 -16.40
N LEU A 117 -9.35 5.13 -15.75
CA LEU A 117 -8.99 3.89 -16.41
C LEU A 117 -10.07 3.34 -17.33
N LEU A 118 -11.34 3.38 -16.91
CA LEU A 118 -12.47 2.89 -17.72
C LEU A 118 -12.62 3.74 -18.98
N THR A 119 -12.67 5.05 -18.81
CA THR A 119 -12.81 6.01 -19.91
C THR A 119 -11.66 5.87 -20.90
N ARG A 120 -10.40 5.96 -20.43
CA ARG A 120 -9.21 5.93 -21.29
C ARG A 120 -9.07 4.61 -22.05
N THR A 121 -9.30 3.48 -21.38
CA THR A 121 -9.23 2.16 -22.03
C THR A 121 -10.33 2.00 -23.09
N THR A 122 -11.54 2.47 -22.80
CA THR A 122 -12.67 2.41 -23.74
C THR A 122 -12.43 3.30 -24.96
N GLU A 123 -11.91 4.51 -24.78
CA GLU A 123 -11.57 5.44 -25.87
C GLU A 123 -10.49 4.87 -26.78
N LYS A 124 -9.43 4.29 -26.17
CA LYS A 124 -8.25 3.83 -26.94
C LYS A 124 -8.46 2.49 -27.64
N TYR A 125 -9.10 1.53 -26.99
CA TYR A 125 -9.21 0.14 -27.47
C TYR A 125 -10.64 -0.34 -27.72
N GLY A 126 -11.64 0.46 -27.33
CA GLY A 126 -13.08 0.10 -27.39
C GLY A 126 -13.52 -0.77 -26.20
N ALA A 127 -14.79 -0.69 -25.83
CA ALA A 127 -15.36 -1.40 -24.69
C ALA A 127 -15.27 -2.93 -24.78
N LYS A 128 -15.25 -3.49 -25.99
CA LYS A 128 -15.12 -4.95 -26.23
C LYS A 128 -13.73 -5.51 -25.82
N ARG A 129 -12.76 -4.65 -25.62
CA ARG A 129 -11.40 -5.04 -25.20
C ARG A 129 -11.32 -5.34 -23.71
N LEU A 130 -12.25 -4.79 -22.92
CA LEU A 130 -12.33 -5.05 -21.48
C LEU A 130 -12.77 -6.51 -21.22
N PRO A 131 -12.22 -7.19 -20.21
CA PRO A 131 -12.70 -8.51 -19.79
C PRO A 131 -14.19 -8.50 -19.48
N ALA A 132 -14.92 -9.53 -19.87
CA ALA A 132 -16.40 -9.58 -19.74
C ALA A 132 -16.90 -9.46 -18.27
N ASP A 133 -16.09 -9.93 -17.32
CA ASP A 133 -16.38 -9.88 -15.89
C ASP A 133 -15.71 -8.70 -15.16
N HIS A 134 -15.18 -7.71 -15.90
CA HIS A 134 -14.55 -6.55 -15.29
C HIS A 134 -15.51 -5.75 -14.40
N ALA A 135 -14.94 -5.08 -13.40
CA ALA A 135 -15.61 -4.13 -12.53
C ALA A 135 -14.82 -2.80 -12.44
N ILE A 136 -14.05 -2.51 -13.49
CA ILE A 136 -13.24 -1.29 -13.62
C ILE A 136 -14.15 -0.08 -13.68
N GLN A 137 -13.77 1.00 -13.01
CA GLN A 137 -14.46 2.29 -13.03
C GLN A 137 -13.47 3.43 -12.89
N ASP A 138 -13.90 4.64 -13.24
CA ASP A 138 -13.15 5.85 -12.97
C ASP A 138 -13.28 6.24 -11.49
N TRP A 139 -12.28 6.95 -10.96
CA TRP A 139 -12.19 7.23 -9.52
C TRP A 139 -13.10 8.38 -9.05
N GLY A 140 -13.56 9.22 -9.98
CA GLY A 140 -14.26 10.47 -9.65
C GLY A 140 -13.31 11.58 -9.17
N VAL A 141 -12.02 11.38 -9.31
CA VAL A 141 -10.94 12.37 -9.15
C VAL A 141 -9.93 12.18 -10.27
N THR A 142 -9.24 13.25 -10.65
CA THR A 142 -8.18 13.23 -11.65
C THR A 142 -6.80 13.33 -10.99
N TYR A 143 -5.74 13.15 -11.78
CA TYR A 143 -4.38 13.42 -11.33
C TYR A 143 -4.21 14.88 -10.89
N ASP A 144 -4.81 15.83 -11.63
CA ASP A 144 -4.71 17.26 -11.36
C ASP A 144 -5.37 17.64 -10.02
N ASP A 145 -6.46 16.98 -9.64
CA ASP A 145 -7.06 17.13 -8.30
C ASP A 145 -6.12 16.69 -7.18
N LEU A 146 -5.23 15.76 -7.46
CA LEU A 146 -4.34 15.15 -6.46
C LEU A 146 -2.94 15.74 -6.45
N GLU A 147 -2.47 16.35 -7.53
CA GLU A 147 -1.11 16.88 -7.62
C GLU A 147 -0.73 17.84 -6.47
N PRO A 148 -1.56 18.83 -6.09
CA PRO A 148 -1.23 19.71 -4.97
C PRO A 148 -1.08 18.96 -3.63
N HIS A 149 -1.78 17.84 -3.49
CA HIS A 149 -1.71 16.97 -2.31
C HIS A 149 -0.51 16.04 -2.38
N TYR A 150 -0.14 15.52 -3.55
CA TYR A 150 1.10 14.79 -3.76
C TYR A 150 2.33 15.63 -3.41
N ALA A 151 2.36 16.89 -3.84
CA ALA A 151 3.45 17.82 -3.50
C ALA A 151 3.59 18.02 -1.97
N ARG A 152 2.47 18.07 -1.26
CA ARG A 152 2.46 18.14 0.22
C ARG A 152 2.97 16.84 0.85
N VAL A 153 2.64 15.69 0.29
CA VAL A 153 3.16 14.39 0.75
C VAL A 153 4.67 14.32 0.53
N ASP A 154 5.16 14.70 -0.65
CA ASP A 154 6.60 14.75 -0.93
C ASP A 154 7.35 15.60 0.11
N ALA A 155 6.84 16.81 0.38
CA ALA A 155 7.41 17.71 1.38
C ALA A 155 7.32 17.13 2.80
N LEU A 156 6.20 16.55 3.19
CA LEU A 156 6.03 15.93 4.51
C LEU A 156 7.03 14.79 4.72
N LEU A 157 7.17 13.91 3.73
CA LEU A 157 8.03 12.73 3.80
C LEU A 157 9.50 13.04 3.46
N GLY A 158 9.81 14.23 2.93
CA GLY A 158 11.16 14.58 2.49
C GLY A 158 11.65 13.67 1.35
N VAL A 159 10.78 13.32 0.41
CA VAL A 159 11.06 12.30 -0.61
C VAL A 159 12.34 12.63 -1.39
N SER A 160 13.23 11.63 -1.50
CA SER A 160 14.41 11.68 -2.36
C SER A 160 14.04 11.23 -3.77
N GLY A 161 14.42 12.02 -4.78
CA GLY A 161 14.09 11.65 -6.15
C GLY A 161 14.58 12.67 -7.16
N LYS A 162 14.22 12.44 -8.42
CA LYS A 162 14.41 13.34 -9.54
C LYS A 162 13.09 13.45 -10.31
N GLY A 163 12.51 14.62 -10.37
CA GLY A 163 11.31 14.87 -11.15
C GLY A 163 11.59 14.82 -12.64
N GLY A 164 10.70 14.22 -13.41
CA GLY A 164 10.79 14.12 -14.86
C GLY A 164 9.90 15.11 -15.61
N ASN A 165 8.97 15.77 -14.89
CA ASN A 165 8.02 16.72 -15.49
C ASN A 165 7.67 17.83 -14.50
N ILE A 166 8.49 18.89 -14.47
CA ILE A 166 8.30 20.02 -13.57
C ILE A 166 7.48 21.09 -14.28
N ARG A 167 6.26 21.36 -13.78
CA ARG A 167 5.33 22.37 -14.33
C ARG A 167 5.08 22.22 -15.84
N GLY A 168 5.00 20.96 -16.32
CA GLY A 168 4.81 20.67 -17.73
C GLY A 168 6.09 20.64 -18.57
N GLN A 169 7.24 20.95 -17.97
CA GLN A 169 8.55 20.90 -18.63
C GLN A 169 9.25 19.58 -18.31
N ARG A 170 9.62 18.83 -19.34
CA ARG A 170 10.40 17.60 -19.18
C ARG A 170 11.80 17.91 -18.69
N THR A 171 12.25 17.13 -17.71
CA THR A 171 13.58 17.25 -17.09
C THR A 171 14.32 15.93 -17.24
N GLU A 172 15.61 16.01 -17.57
CA GLU A 172 16.47 14.84 -17.74
C GLU A 172 16.71 14.11 -16.42
N GLY A 173 16.79 12.78 -16.48
CA GLY A 173 17.10 11.89 -15.35
C GLY A 173 15.94 11.58 -14.42
N GLY A 174 14.75 12.14 -14.64
CA GLY A 174 13.52 11.77 -13.93
C GLY A 174 12.62 10.86 -14.77
N ASN A 175 11.43 10.51 -14.23
CA ASN A 175 10.47 9.69 -14.95
C ASN A 175 9.87 10.44 -16.16
N PRO A 176 10.14 10.04 -17.41
CA PRO A 176 9.62 10.75 -18.57
C PRO A 176 8.11 10.59 -18.78
N PHE A 177 7.48 9.66 -18.07
CA PHE A 177 6.07 9.33 -18.20
C PHE A 177 5.19 9.91 -17.09
N GLU A 178 5.79 10.44 -16.01
CA GLU A 178 4.99 10.93 -14.89
C GLU A 178 4.10 12.12 -15.26
N GLY A 179 3.01 12.30 -14.55
CA GLY A 179 2.21 13.51 -14.58
C GLY A 179 3.01 14.73 -14.14
N TRP A 180 2.53 15.93 -14.47
CA TRP A 180 3.22 17.15 -14.07
C TRP A 180 3.33 17.28 -12.54
N ARG A 181 4.40 17.93 -12.09
CA ARG A 181 4.69 18.22 -10.68
C ARG A 181 4.82 19.72 -10.49
N SER A 182 4.28 20.25 -9.41
CA SER A 182 4.42 21.68 -9.07
C SER A 182 5.84 22.05 -8.63
N ALA A 183 6.61 21.07 -8.10
CA ALA A 183 7.97 21.26 -7.59
C ALA A 183 8.82 20.00 -7.75
N GLU A 184 10.15 20.18 -7.68
CA GLU A 184 11.14 19.11 -7.58
C GLU A 184 10.99 18.36 -6.24
N TYR A 185 11.55 17.17 -6.13
CA TYR A 185 11.61 16.42 -4.88
C TYR A 185 12.41 17.17 -3.81
N PRO A 186 12.03 17.08 -2.52
CA PRO A 186 12.68 17.80 -1.42
C PRO A 186 14.17 17.45 -1.23
N THR A 187 14.56 16.22 -1.53
CA THR A 187 15.95 15.76 -1.38
C THR A 187 16.44 15.07 -2.67
N PRO A 188 17.75 15.11 -2.96
CA PRO A 188 18.30 14.46 -4.16
C PRO A 188 18.03 12.95 -4.19
N PRO A 189 18.13 12.29 -5.36
CA PRO A 189 18.02 10.84 -5.46
C PRO A 189 18.98 10.11 -4.49
N MET A 190 18.56 8.92 -4.04
CA MET A 190 19.42 8.03 -3.27
C MET A 190 20.63 7.60 -4.11
N LYS A 191 21.75 7.27 -3.45
CA LYS A 191 22.89 6.64 -4.14
C LYS A 191 22.45 5.32 -4.76
N VAL A 192 22.78 5.14 -6.04
CA VAL A 192 22.38 3.96 -6.81
C VAL A 192 23.31 2.78 -6.46
N PRO A 193 22.76 1.63 -6.02
CA PRO A 193 23.55 0.41 -5.82
C PRO A 193 24.08 -0.14 -7.14
N TYR A 194 25.22 -0.84 -7.09
CA TYR A 194 25.86 -1.38 -8.31
C TYR A 194 24.96 -2.28 -9.15
N PHE A 195 24.17 -3.13 -8.53
CA PHE A 195 23.18 -3.96 -9.23
C PHE A 195 22.17 -3.12 -10.03
N ALA A 196 21.66 -2.05 -9.43
CA ALA A 196 20.70 -1.15 -10.09
C ALA A 196 21.37 -0.31 -11.20
N GLU A 197 22.66 0.00 -11.07
CA GLU A 197 23.43 0.65 -12.13
C GLU A 197 23.65 -0.27 -13.34
N LEU A 198 23.84 -1.58 -13.12
CA LEU A 198 23.84 -2.56 -14.21
C LEU A 198 22.51 -2.61 -14.93
N PHE A 199 21.40 -2.56 -14.19
CA PHE A 199 20.05 -2.50 -14.74
C PHE A 199 19.84 -1.23 -15.58
N ARG A 200 20.24 -0.05 -15.05
CA ARG A 200 20.12 1.23 -15.76
C ARG A 200 20.78 1.17 -17.13
N LYS A 201 22.06 0.77 -17.16
CA LYS A 201 22.83 0.66 -18.43
C LYS A 201 22.22 -0.34 -19.41
N ALA A 202 21.76 -1.49 -18.92
CA ALA A 202 21.13 -2.51 -19.76
C ALA A 202 19.78 -2.01 -20.32
N ALA A 203 18.95 -1.40 -19.49
CA ALA A 203 17.67 -0.85 -19.92
C ALA A 203 17.85 0.26 -20.97
N GLU A 204 18.77 1.21 -20.74
CA GLU A 204 19.11 2.27 -21.72
C GLU A 204 19.60 1.68 -23.05
N SER A 205 20.46 0.64 -23.02
CA SER A 205 20.96 -0.01 -24.24
C SER A 205 19.88 -0.72 -25.06
N LEU A 206 18.77 -1.06 -24.42
CA LEU A 206 17.58 -1.64 -25.04
C LEU A 206 16.51 -0.62 -25.41
N GLY A 207 16.78 0.68 -25.23
CA GLY A 207 15.88 1.78 -25.57
C GLY A 207 14.81 2.10 -24.53
N TYR A 208 14.94 1.59 -23.30
CA TYR A 208 14.06 1.94 -22.18
C TYR A 208 14.52 3.21 -21.45
N HIS A 209 13.67 3.77 -20.60
CA HIS A 209 13.87 5.04 -19.91
C HIS A 209 13.96 4.86 -18.38
N PRO A 210 15.04 4.26 -17.86
CA PRO A 210 15.20 4.06 -16.43
C PRO A 210 15.50 5.36 -15.67
N TYR A 211 14.98 5.46 -14.44
CA TYR A 211 15.18 6.61 -13.56
C TYR A 211 15.33 6.19 -12.10
N PRO A 212 15.87 7.04 -11.20
CA PRO A 212 16.01 6.73 -9.79
C PRO A 212 14.66 6.52 -9.10
N VAL A 213 14.53 5.46 -8.32
CA VAL A 213 13.32 5.19 -7.51
C VAL A 213 13.08 6.35 -6.55
N PRO A 214 11.88 6.98 -6.54
CA PRO A 214 11.56 7.99 -5.54
C PRO A 214 11.38 7.33 -4.17
N ALA A 215 12.05 7.87 -3.15
CA ALA A 215 12.20 7.22 -1.85
C ALA A 215 11.86 8.14 -0.67
N ALA A 216 11.02 7.68 0.26
CA ALA A 216 10.83 8.32 1.56
C ALA A 216 11.97 8.00 2.56
N THR A 217 12.95 7.20 2.15
CA THR A 217 14.26 7.11 2.81
C THR A 217 15.11 8.27 2.28
N ILE A 218 15.38 9.26 3.13
CA ILE A 218 16.00 10.51 2.67
C ILE A 218 17.51 10.38 2.47
N SER A 219 18.01 10.95 1.37
CA SER A 219 19.41 10.89 0.98
C SER A 219 20.32 11.83 1.80
N THR A 220 19.74 12.93 2.28
CA THR A 220 20.41 13.96 3.10
C THR A 220 19.53 14.35 4.27
N SER A 221 20.08 14.99 5.31
CA SER A 221 19.27 15.53 6.40
C SER A 221 18.23 16.51 5.88
N TYR A 222 17.00 16.41 6.39
CA TYR A 222 15.87 17.21 5.94
C TYR A 222 14.94 17.57 7.09
N THR A 223 14.52 18.84 7.14
CA THR A 223 13.47 19.31 8.05
C THR A 223 12.20 19.55 7.23
N ASN A 224 11.14 18.82 7.58
CA ASN A 224 9.86 18.93 6.88
C ASN A 224 9.10 20.22 7.24
N PRO A 225 8.01 20.56 6.54
CA PRO A 225 7.22 21.77 6.83
C PRO A 225 6.63 21.85 8.25
N ASP A 226 6.55 20.73 8.95
CA ASP A 226 6.08 20.67 10.34
C ASP A 226 7.21 20.84 11.38
N GLY A 227 8.44 21.14 10.93
CA GLY A 227 9.62 21.34 11.80
C GLY A 227 10.22 20.04 12.33
N VAL A 228 9.89 18.89 11.72
CA VAL A 228 10.48 17.60 12.10
C VAL A 228 11.70 17.33 11.25
N THR A 229 12.86 17.23 11.90
CA THR A 229 14.14 16.93 11.24
C THR A 229 14.44 15.44 11.29
N ARG A 230 14.83 14.87 10.15
CA ARG A 230 15.32 13.49 10.04
C ARG A 230 16.72 13.46 9.43
N PRO A 231 17.61 12.53 9.85
CA PRO A 231 18.96 12.40 9.31
C PRO A 231 18.93 11.73 7.94
N GLY A 232 20.00 11.91 7.15
CA GLY A 232 20.24 11.14 5.93
C GLY A 232 20.48 9.65 6.20
N CYS A 233 20.20 8.82 5.20
CA CYS A 233 20.32 7.36 5.30
C CYS A 233 21.78 6.89 5.42
N SER A 234 22.05 5.93 6.30
CA SER A 234 23.36 5.27 6.48
C SER A 234 23.53 3.99 5.65
N PHE A 235 22.53 3.61 4.83
CA PHE A 235 22.55 2.40 3.99
C PHE A 235 22.76 1.09 4.76
N CYS A 236 22.19 0.98 5.97
CA CYS A 236 22.36 -0.17 6.88
C CYS A 236 21.73 -1.50 6.38
N GLY A 237 20.85 -1.45 5.36
CA GLY A 237 20.23 -2.65 4.78
C GLY A 237 18.92 -3.10 5.45
N PHE A 238 18.47 -2.46 6.53
CA PHE A 238 17.25 -2.82 7.26
C PHE A 238 16.11 -1.83 6.96
N CYS A 239 15.44 -1.97 5.82
CA CYS A 239 14.32 -1.08 5.41
C CYS A 239 13.00 -1.82 5.29
N GLU A 240 12.88 -2.67 4.27
CA GLU A 240 11.67 -3.44 4.01
C GLU A 240 11.46 -4.47 5.12
N ARG A 241 10.28 -4.45 5.74
CA ARG A 241 9.88 -5.30 6.87
C ARG A 241 10.57 -4.97 8.20
N PHE A 242 11.28 -3.84 8.28
CA PHE A 242 11.93 -3.37 9.49
C PHE A 242 11.52 -1.93 9.80
N GLY A 243 11.49 -1.56 11.07
CA GLY A 243 11.49 -0.16 11.48
C GLY A 243 12.85 0.48 11.15
N CYS A 244 12.92 1.79 10.93
CA CYS A 244 14.18 2.46 10.67
C CYS A 244 14.80 2.96 11.98
N MET A 245 15.85 2.29 12.47
CA MET A 245 16.49 2.62 13.75
C MET A 245 17.16 4.01 13.76
N ILE A 246 17.61 4.50 12.60
CA ILE A 246 18.23 5.84 12.49
C ILE A 246 17.23 6.94 12.11
N GLY A 247 15.99 6.60 11.78
CA GLY A 247 14.94 7.57 11.47
C GLY A 247 15.02 8.18 10.06
N ALA A 248 15.92 7.72 9.17
CA ALA A 248 16.05 8.26 7.81
C ALA A 248 14.86 7.91 6.90
N LYS A 249 14.29 6.70 7.05
CA LYS A 249 13.05 6.33 6.38
C LYS A 249 11.87 6.98 7.09
N ALA A 250 11.01 7.68 6.33
CA ALA A 250 9.78 8.23 6.89
C ALA A 250 8.89 7.10 7.44
N GLN A 251 8.44 7.28 8.65
CA GLN A 251 7.53 6.40 9.37
C GLN A 251 6.50 7.28 10.08
N PRO A 252 5.27 6.83 10.32
CA PRO A 252 4.30 7.63 11.07
C PRO A 252 4.83 8.10 12.43
N THR A 253 5.62 7.25 13.11
CA THR A 253 6.18 7.54 14.44
C THR A 253 7.29 8.58 14.43
N ASN A 254 8.04 8.76 13.34
CA ASN A 254 9.11 9.75 13.25
C ASN A 254 8.77 10.98 12.37
N THR A 255 7.59 10.97 11.75
CA THR A 255 7.15 12.05 10.83
C THR A 255 5.91 12.78 11.34
N LEU A 256 4.89 12.05 11.78
CA LEU A 256 3.59 12.59 12.19
C LEU A 256 3.41 12.62 13.72
N LEU A 257 3.77 11.53 14.39
CA LEU A 257 3.58 11.40 15.83
C LEU A 257 4.24 12.52 16.64
N PRO A 258 5.47 13.00 16.32
CA PRO A 258 6.07 14.12 17.04
C PRO A 258 5.25 15.41 16.99
N VAL A 259 4.47 15.61 15.91
CA VAL A 259 3.57 16.76 15.77
C VAL A 259 2.28 16.52 16.55
N VAL A 260 1.65 15.37 16.37
CA VAL A 260 0.40 14.97 17.04
C VAL A 260 0.56 15.02 18.57
N SER A 261 1.69 14.54 19.09
CA SER A 261 1.95 14.52 20.56
C SER A 261 2.08 15.90 21.21
N ARG A 262 2.29 16.98 20.42
CA ARG A 262 2.33 18.36 20.92
C ARG A 262 0.96 19.03 20.91
N GLN A 263 -0.04 18.44 20.26
CA GLN A 263 -1.38 19.00 20.14
C GLN A 263 -2.22 18.67 21.38
N LYS A 264 -2.60 19.69 22.14
CA LYS A 264 -3.33 19.52 23.42
C LYS A 264 -4.75 18.96 23.27
N ASN A 265 -5.33 19.14 22.08
CA ASN A 265 -6.69 18.70 21.76
C ASN A 265 -6.73 17.31 21.06
N VAL A 266 -5.59 16.64 20.92
CA VAL A 266 -5.51 15.30 20.35
C VAL A 266 -5.00 14.31 21.38
N SER A 267 -5.68 13.19 21.55
CA SER A 267 -5.24 12.07 22.39
C SER A 267 -5.12 10.79 21.56
N LEU A 268 -4.02 10.06 21.75
CA LEU A 268 -3.78 8.73 21.17
C LEU A 268 -3.89 7.69 22.28
N ARG A 269 -4.81 6.74 22.11
CA ARG A 269 -5.01 5.61 23.03
C ARG A 269 -4.63 4.31 22.33
N THR A 270 -3.74 3.55 22.93
CA THR A 270 -3.25 2.25 22.45
C THR A 270 -3.90 1.09 23.19
N GLY A 271 -3.90 -0.11 22.59
CA GLY A 271 -4.58 -1.28 23.15
C GLY A 271 -6.11 -1.22 23.02
N MET A 272 -6.63 -0.36 22.12
CA MET A 272 -8.07 -0.10 21.97
C MET A 272 -8.61 -0.79 20.72
N TRP A 273 -9.25 -1.93 20.88
CA TRP A 273 -9.77 -2.74 19.77
C TRP A 273 -11.19 -2.33 19.41
N VAL A 274 -11.36 -1.49 18.39
CA VAL A 274 -12.69 -1.05 17.94
C VAL A 274 -13.45 -2.21 17.30
N ARG A 275 -14.69 -2.44 17.81
CA ARG A 275 -15.55 -3.57 17.44
C ARG A 275 -16.69 -3.17 16.50
N ARG A 276 -17.25 -1.97 16.71
CA ARG A 276 -18.40 -1.46 15.93
C ARG A 276 -18.32 0.06 15.79
N ILE A 277 -18.81 0.55 14.68
CA ILE A 277 -19.24 1.94 14.53
C ILE A 277 -20.73 1.96 14.88
N VAL A 278 -21.08 2.67 15.93
CA VAL A 278 -22.49 2.84 16.35
C VAL A 278 -23.11 3.92 15.49
N HIS A 279 -24.19 3.60 14.83
CA HIS A 279 -24.93 4.55 13.99
C HIS A 279 -26.43 4.44 14.24
N GLY A 280 -27.20 5.45 13.81
CA GLY A 280 -28.65 5.47 13.98
C GLY A 280 -29.30 6.38 12.98
N GLY A 281 -30.63 6.27 12.86
CA GLY A 281 -31.41 6.93 11.83
C GLY A 281 -31.48 6.13 10.53
N ALA A 282 -32.30 6.59 9.59
CA ALA A 282 -32.47 6.01 8.27
C ALA A 282 -32.46 7.12 7.21
N GLY A 283 -32.03 6.82 5.98
CA GLY A 283 -31.95 7.77 4.89
C GLY A 283 -31.06 8.97 5.22
N LYS A 284 -31.51 10.17 4.97
CA LYS A 284 -30.76 11.42 5.20
C LYS A 284 -30.46 11.72 6.69
N ALA A 285 -31.12 11.03 7.62
CA ALA A 285 -30.90 11.16 9.07
C ALA A 285 -29.91 10.13 9.62
N ALA A 286 -29.37 9.24 8.80
CA ALA A 286 -28.37 8.27 9.24
C ALA A 286 -27.08 8.99 9.63
N ALA A 287 -26.60 8.73 10.85
CA ALA A 287 -25.37 9.31 11.36
C ALA A 287 -24.61 8.32 12.25
N ALA A 288 -23.30 8.35 12.19
CA ALA A 288 -22.44 7.71 13.17
C ALA A 288 -22.55 8.47 14.49
N ARG A 289 -22.63 7.75 15.62
CA ARG A 289 -22.78 8.30 16.98
C ARG A 289 -21.56 8.06 17.85
N GLY A 290 -20.57 7.36 17.31
CA GLY A 290 -19.37 6.97 18.01
C GLY A 290 -18.98 5.52 17.72
N VAL A 291 -18.14 4.95 18.57
CA VAL A 291 -17.62 3.58 18.39
C VAL A 291 -17.67 2.79 19.69
N THR A 292 -17.84 1.47 19.58
CA THR A 292 -17.58 0.56 20.69
C THR A 292 -16.21 -0.08 20.51
N TYR A 293 -15.48 -0.18 21.60
CA TYR A 293 -14.19 -0.85 21.62
C TYR A 293 -13.95 -1.63 22.91
N GLN A 294 -13.01 -2.54 22.87
CA GLN A 294 -12.52 -3.28 24.03
C GLN A 294 -11.05 -2.93 24.25
N ASP A 295 -10.66 -2.74 25.51
CA ASP A 295 -9.26 -2.53 25.86
C ASP A 295 -8.52 -3.86 26.08
N ALA A 296 -7.22 -3.79 26.38
CA ALA A 296 -6.38 -4.96 26.61
C ALA A 296 -6.79 -5.79 27.85
N SER A 297 -7.57 -5.22 28.77
CA SER A 297 -8.11 -5.93 29.94
C SER A 297 -9.41 -6.68 29.63
N GLY A 298 -9.97 -6.49 28.45
CA GLY A 298 -11.25 -7.05 28.04
C GLY A 298 -12.46 -6.17 28.41
N GLU A 299 -12.25 -4.97 28.96
CA GLU A 299 -13.34 -4.08 29.31
C GLU A 299 -13.90 -3.35 28.09
N GLU A 300 -15.23 -3.30 27.98
CA GLU A 300 -15.93 -2.69 26.85
C GLU A 300 -16.33 -1.25 27.13
N TYR A 301 -16.10 -0.38 26.14
CA TYR A 301 -16.39 1.05 26.18
C TYR A 301 -17.22 1.48 24.97
N PHE A 302 -18.06 2.49 25.20
CA PHE A 302 -18.65 3.30 24.14
C PHE A 302 -18.03 4.70 24.17
N GLN A 303 -17.42 5.14 23.08
CA GLN A 303 -16.91 6.49 22.87
C GLN A 303 -17.88 7.24 21.96
N PRO A 304 -18.72 8.14 22.50
CA PRO A 304 -19.56 9.01 21.69
C PRO A 304 -18.71 9.99 20.87
N ALA A 305 -19.11 10.28 19.62
CA ALA A 305 -18.44 11.26 18.77
C ALA A 305 -19.39 11.79 17.70
N ASP A 306 -19.16 13.05 17.28
CA ASP A 306 -19.90 13.69 16.19
C ASP A 306 -19.37 13.32 14.81
N LEU A 307 -18.08 13.01 14.70
CA LEU A 307 -17.39 12.64 13.47
C LEU A 307 -16.57 11.37 13.68
N VAL A 308 -16.72 10.41 12.77
CA VAL A 308 -15.95 9.16 12.77
C VAL A 308 -15.06 9.07 11.54
N ILE A 309 -13.76 8.84 11.74
CA ILE A 309 -12.77 8.62 10.69
C ILE A 309 -12.29 7.17 10.78
N LEU A 310 -12.57 6.38 9.76
CA LEU A 310 -12.15 4.99 9.65
C LEU A 310 -10.84 4.90 8.87
N ALA A 311 -9.74 4.54 9.55
CA ALA A 311 -8.37 4.57 9.06
C ALA A 311 -7.58 3.31 9.47
N SER A 312 -8.27 2.15 9.56
CA SER A 312 -7.76 0.92 10.21
C SER A 312 -7.17 -0.11 9.24
N TRP A 313 -6.66 0.33 8.08
CA TRP A 313 -6.15 -0.51 7.00
C TRP A 313 -7.26 -1.14 6.12
N THR A 314 -6.91 -1.50 4.87
CA THR A 314 -7.86 -1.92 3.81
C THR A 314 -8.86 -2.97 4.28
N LEU A 315 -8.38 -4.14 4.72
CA LEU A 315 -9.25 -5.26 5.08
C LEU A 315 -10.03 -4.99 6.37
N ASN A 316 -9.42 -4.32 7.33
CA ASN A 316 -10.09 -3.99 8.60
C ASN A 316 -11.17 -2.92 8.41
N ASN A 317 -10.97 -1.95 7.50
CA ASN A 317 -12.01 -0.97 7.16
C ASN A 317 -13.27 -1.66 6.64
N VAL A 318 -13.11 -2.55 5.66
CA VAL A 318 -14.22 -3.29 5.05
C VAL A 318 -14.91 -4.17 6.08
N ARG A 319 -14.13 -4.92 6.88
CA ARG A 319 -14.69 -5.77 7.93
C ARG A 319 -15.49 -4.97 8.95
N LEU A 320 -14.98 -3.83 9.40
CA LEU A 320 -15.65 -3.02 10.41
C LEU A 320 -16.96 -2.41 9.88
N LEU A 321 -17.00 -1.97 8.63
CA LEU A 321 -18.22 -1.52 7.98
C LEU A 321 -19.27 -2.65 7.90
N LEU A 322 -18.88 -3.84 7.43
CA LEU A 322 -19.75 -5.02 7.38
C LEU A 322 -20.28 -5.41 8.76
N LEU A 323 -19.41 -5.49 9.77
CA LEU A 323 -19.80 -5.81 11.15
C LEU A 323 -20.70 -4.76 11.79
N SER A 324 -20.62 -3.51 11.34
CA SER A 324 -21.43 -2.39 11.82
C SER A 324 -22.73 -2.24 11.05
N GLY A 325 -22.96 -3.01 9.97
CA GLY A 325 -24.15 -2.88 9.13
C GLY A 325 -24.21 -1.56 8.35
N ILE A 326 -23.06 -0.96 8.03
CA ILE A 326 -22.94 0.30 7.29
C ILE A 326 -22.57 0.01 5.84
N GLY A 327 -23.38 0.50 4.90
CA GLY A 327 -23.27 0.23 3.47
C GLY A 327 -23.97 -1.07 3.05
N GLN A 328 -24.20 -1.22 1.75
CA GLN A 328 -24.83 -2.42 1.19
C GLN A 328 -23.77 -3.45 0.80
N PRO A 329 -23.74 -4.63 1.46
CA PRO A 329 -22.80 -5.68 1.09
C PRO A 329 -22.94 -6.10 -0.37
N TYR A 330 -21.82 -6.32 -1.04
CA TYR A 330 -21.78 -6.76 -2.43
C TYR A 330 -22.23 -8.21 -2.57
N ASN A 331 -23.17 -8.46 -3.46
CA ASN A 331 -23.60 -9.78 -3.87
C ASN A 331 -23.09 -10.10 -5.28
N ALA A 332 -22.09 -10.97 -5.38
CA ALA A 332 -21.47 -11.32 -6.66
C ALA A 332 -22.41 -12.07 -7.63
N ALA A 333 -23.52 -12.68 -7.13
CA ALA A 333 -24.48 -13.40 -7.98
C ALA A 333 -25.46 -12.44 -8.67
N THR A 334 -25.89 -11.37 -7.98
CA THR A 334 -26.83 -10.37 -8.52
C THR A 334 -26.13 -9.10 -9.04
N GLY A 335 -24.91 -8.85 -8.60
CA GLY A 335 -24.16 -7.61 -8.87
C GLY A 335 -24.59 -6.42 -8.00
N GLU A 336 -25.52 -6.62 -7.07
CA GLU A 336 -26.03 -5.58 -6.17
C GLU A 336 -25.06 -5.29 -5.01
N GLY A 337 -25.14 -4.05 -4.51
CA GLY A 337 -24.29 -3.58 -3.42
C GLY A 337 -22.88 -3.20 -3.87
N SER A 338 -22.18 -2.45 -3.03
CA SER A 338 -20.83 -1.96 -3.32
C SER A 338 -19.83 -2.31 -2.25
N LEU A 339 -20.27 -2.55 -1.01
CA LEU A 339 -19.36 -2.83 0.11
C LEU A 339 -18.76 -4.24 -0.01
N GLY A 340 -17.45 -4.31 -0.12
CA GLY A 340 -16.70 -5.53 -0.36
C GLY A 340 -16.33 -5.77 -1.82
N LYS A 341 -16.84 -4.97 -2.76
CA LYS A 341 -16.58 -5.09 -4.21
C LYS A 341 -15.14 -4.69 -4.55
N ASN A 342 -14.65 -5.18 -5.69
CA ASN A 342 -13.37 -4.77 -6.29
C ASN A 342 -12.15 -5.05 -5.39
N LEU A 343 -12.11 -6.21 -4.75
CA LEU A 343 -10.89 -6.66 -4.09
C LEU A 343 -9.78 -6.86 -5.13
N THR A 344 -8.71 -6.09 -5.01
CA THR A 344 -7.52 -6.20 -5.85
C THR A 344 -6.26 -6.33 -5.00
N HIS A 345 -5.26 -7.03 -5.53
CA HIS A 345 -3.95 -7.15 -4.91
C HIS A 345 -2.89 -7.03 -6.00
N GLN A 346 -1.97 -6.07 -5.89
CA GLN A 346 -0.96 -5.83 -6.91
C GLN A 346 -0.17 -7.09 -7.24
N VAL A 347 -0.01 -7.38 -8.53
CA VAL A 347 0.82 -8.49 -9.01
C VAL A 347 2.29 -8.15 -8.78
N THR A 348 2.95 -8.88 -7.87
CA THR A 348 4.37 -8.66 -7.62
C THR A 348 5.15 -9.92 -7.93
N LEU A 349 6.12 -9.80 -8.82
CA LEU A 349 6.93 -10.91 -9.31
C LEU A 349 8.42 -10.59 -9.16
N GLY A 350 9.22 -11.58 -8.72
CA GLY A 350 10.63 -11.61 -9.06
C GLY A 350 10.76 -12.07 -10.52
N ALA A 351 10.53 -11.16 -11.48
CA ALA A 351 10.37 -11.48 -12.88
C ALA A 351 11.61 -12.17 -13.48
N ALA A 352 12.81 -11.71 -13.06
CA ALA A 352 14.07 -12.35 -13.42
C ALA A 352 15.02 -12.32 -12.22
N GLN A 353 15.52 -13.48 -11.80
CA GLN A 353 16.60 -13.59 -10.84
C GLN A 353 17.92 -13.81 -11.60
N ALA A 354 18.81 -12.84 -11.53
CA ALA A 354 20.05 -12.79 -12.28
C ALA A 354 21.24 -13.19 -11.37
N PHE A 355 22.15 -13.99 -11.90
CA PHE A 355 23.36 -14.48 -11.22
C PHE A 355 24.60 -13.97 -11.94
N PHE A 356 25.59 -13.51 -11.18
CA PHE A 356 26.78 -12.87 -11.70
C PHE A 356 28.05 -13.56 -11.22
N GLN A 357 29.15 -13.40 -11.96
CA GLN A 357 30.47 -13.88 -11.55
C GLN A 357 31.13 -12.94 -10.52
N LYS A 358 30.80 -11.65 -10.55
CA LYS A 358 31.35 -10.63 -9.66
C LYS A 358 30.41 -10.37 -8.48
N PRO A 359 30.93 -10.05 -7.28
CA PRO A 359 30.13 -9.57 -6.17
C PRO A 359 29.37 -8.30 -6.51
N LEU A 360 28.16 -8.15 -5.97
CA LEU A 360 27.28 -7.00 -6.16
C LEU A 360 27.26 -6.04 -4.97
N ASN A 361 27.91 -6.41 -3.85
CA ASN A 361 27.91 -5.68 -2.57
C ASN A 361 26.50 -5.36 -2.05
N ARG A 362 25.57 -6.31 -2.22
CA ARG A 362 24.16 -6.13 -1.90
C ARG A 362 23.81 -6.27 -0.42
N PHE A 363 24.77 -6.55 0.45
CA PHE A 363 24.55 -6.65 1.90
C PHE A 363 24.30 -5.29 2.56
N MET A 364 24.63 -4.18 1.88
CA MET A 364 24.29 -2.80 2.25
C MET A 364 23.37 -2.19 1.23
N GLY A 365 22.50 -1.30 1.67
CA GLY A 365 21.59 -0.59 0.77
C GLY A 365 20.38 -0.04 1.52
N ALA A 366 19.68 0.91 0.91
CA ALA A 366 18.38 1.35 1.37
C ALA A 366 17.31 0.67 0.52
N GLY A 367 16.21 0.25 1.13
CA GLY A 367 15.18 -0.55 0.46
C GLY A 367 14.59 0.09 -0.80
N ALA A 368 14.44 1.41 -0.80
CA ALA A 368 14.00 2.18 -1.96
C ALA A 368 15.15 2.78 -2.78
N ALA A 369 16.43 2.45 -2.49
CA ALA A 369 17.53 2.86 -3.34
C ALA A 369 17.65 1.92 -4.53
N GLY A 370 17.44 2.46 -5.73
CA GLY A 370 17.48 1.65 -6.94
C GLY A 370 17.12 2.46 -8.17
N ILE A 371 16.94 1.72 -9.26
CA ILE A 371 16.49 2.22 -10.56
C ILE A 371 15.21 1.50 -10.94
N THR A 372 14.30 2.22 -11.55
CA THR A 372 13.00 1.73 -12.01
C THR A 372 12.70 2.26 -13.42
N MET A 373 11.75 1.64 -14.10
CA MET A 373 11.25 2.11 -15.39
C MET A 373 9.74 1.86 -15.51
N ASN A 374 9.04 2.78 -16.19
CA ASN A 374 7.60 2.69 -16.47
C ASN A 374 7.28 2.37 -17.94
N ASP A 375 8.25 2.05 -18.77
CA ASP A 375 8.02 1.75 -20.19
C ASP A 375 7.03 0.61 -20.45
N LEU A 376 6.83 -0.25 -19.43
CA LEU A 376 5.89 -1.38 -19.46
C LEU A 376 4.66 -1.14 -18.57
N ASP A 377 4.41 0.09 -18.15
CA ASP A 377 3.33 0.45 -17.22
C ASP A 377 2.10 1.00 -17.95
N GLY A 378 0.94 0.67 -17.44
CA GLY A 378 -0.33 1.20 -17.93
C GLY A 378 -0.49 1.09 -19.43
N ASP A 379 -0.77 2.20 -20.08
CA ASP A 379 -0.93 2.37 -21.52
C ASP A 379 0.27 3.04 -22.20
N LEU A 380 1.43 3.05 -21.55
CA LEU A 380 2.67 3.64 -22.10
C LEU A 380 3.28 2.82 -23.24
N PHE A 381 2.76 1.63 -23.49
CA PHE A 381 3.09 0.79 -24.64
C PHE A 381 1.81 0.27 -25.31
N ASP A 382 1.92 -0.18 -26.57
CA ASP A 382 0.75 -0.58 -27.36
C ASP A 382 0.25 -1.98 -26.96
N HIS A 383 -1.04 -2.06 -26.62
CA HIS A 383 -1.75 -3.29 -26.32
C HIS A 383 -2.60 -3.82 -27.48
N GLY A 384 -2.58 -3.17 -28.65
CA GLY A 384 -3.46 -3.52 -29.77
C GLY A 384 -3.41 -4.98 -30.18
N THR A 385 -2.22 -5.57 -30.18
CA THR A 385 -1.99 -6.99 -30.54
C THR A 385 -1.73 -7.90 -29.34
N LEU A 386 -1.61 -7.35 -28.13
CA LEU A 386 -1.32 -8.14 -26.94
C LEU A 386 -2.59 -8.77 -26.36
N PRO A 387 -2.51 -9.98 -25.79
CA PRO A 387 -3.66 -10.67 -25.24
C PRO A 387 -4.04 -10.21 -23.80
N PHE A 388 -3.54 -9.07 -23.36
CA PHE A 388 -3.80 -8.46 -22.05
C PHE A 388 -3.84 -6.94 -22.15
N LEU A 389 -4.35 -6.30 -21.10
CA LEU A 389 -4.37 -4.84 -20.91
C LEU A 389 -3.50 -4.47 -19.73
N ARG A 390 -3.03 -3.23 -19.73
CA ARG A 390 -2.22 -2.62 -18.67
C ARG A 390 -0.86 -3.30 -18.55
N GLY A 391 -0.13 -2.97 -17.51
CA GLY A 391 1.23 -3.46 -17.33
C GLY A 391 1.73 -3.16 -15.93
N GLY A 392 2.96 -2.68 -15.83
CA GLY A 392 3.52 -2.31 -14.55
C GLY A 392 4.94 -1.81 -14.60
N ILE A 393 5.45 -1.53 -13.42
CA ILE A 393 6.78 -0.98 -13.17
C ILE A 393 7.78 -2.13 -13.01
N LEU A 394 8.95 -2.01 -13.65
CA LEU A 394 10.06 -2.92 -13.43
C LEU A 394 11.17 -2.22 -12.63
N GLU A 395 11.58 -2.84 -11.54
CA GLU A 395 12.52 -2.25 -10.58
C GLU A 395 13.74 -3.14 -10.33
N ALA A 396 14.89 -2.51 -10.17
CA ALA A 396 16.11 -3.09 -9.61
C ALA A 396 16.47 -2.35 -8.31
N THR A 397 16.03 -2.89 -7.19
CA THR A 397 16.29 -2.34 -5.85
C THR A 397 17.15 -3.29 -5.01
N VAL A 398 17.79 -2.77 -3.97
CA VAL A 398 18.59 -3.56 -3.03
C VAL A 398 18.08 -3.31 -1.62
N THR A 399 17.49 -4.34 -1.02
CA THR A 399 16.89 -4.29 0.32
C THR A 399 17.84 -4.82 1.42
N GLY A 400 19.15 -4.78 1.20
CA GLY A 400 20.14 -5.37 2.09
C GLY A 400 20.27 -6.89 1.96
N GLY A 401 21.26 -7.45 2.65
CA GLY A 401 21.65 -8.84 2.48
C GLY A 401 20.69 -9.87 3.08
N ARG A 402 20.07 -9.56 4.18
CA ARG A 402 19.16 -10.48 4.93
C ARG A 402 19.63 -11.95 4.87
N PRO A 403 20.76 -12.33 5.50
CA PRO A 403 21.39 -13.63 5.32
C PRO A 403 20.51 -14.82 5.72
N ILE A 404 19.59 -14.63 6.67
CA ILE A 404 18.70 -15.70 7.12
C ILE A 404 17.58 -15.93 6.12
N SER A 405 16.89 -14.89 5.67
CA SER A 405 15.73 -15.04 4.77
C SER A 405 16.09 -15.14 3.29
N ASN A 406 17.24 -14.62 2.86
CA ASN A 406 17.67 -14.62 1.46
C ASN A 406 18.76 -15.65 1.13
N PHE A 407 19.17 -16.46 2.12
CA PHE A 407 20.15 -17.50 1.92
C PHE A 407 19.57 -18.69 1.16
N GLY A 408 19.77 -18.76 -0.11
CA GLY A 408 19.24 -19.86 -0.93
C GLY A 408 18.71 -19.47 -2.30
N ALA A 409 18.93 -18.22 -2.70
CA ALA A 409 18.75 -17.81 -4.09
C ALA A 409 19.84 -18.47 -4.95
N LEU A 410 19.49 -19.55 -5.67
CA LEU A 410 20.43 -20.38 -6.40
C LEU A 410 20.02 -20.58 -7.86
N PRO A 411 21.00 -20.68 -8.78
CA PRO A 411 20.73 -21.01 -10.17
C PRO A 411 19.92 -22.31 -10.30
N ARG A 412 19.03 -22.38 -11.27
CA ARG A 412 18.26 -23.61 -11.56
C ARG A 412 19.14 -24.73 -12.13
N SER A 413 20.26 -24.36 -12.73
CA SER A 413 21.27 -25.30 -13.24
C SER A 413 21.95 -26.09 -12.11
N LEU A 414 21.97 -25.58 -10.87
CA LEU A 414 22.51 -26.30 -9.72
C LEU A 414 21.68 -27.55 -9.44
N LYS A 415 22.28 -28.72 -9.63
CA LYS A 415 21.63 -30.02 -9.47
C LYS A 415 21.34 -30.34 -8.00
N SER A 416 22.29 -30.09 -7.10
CA SER A 416 22.15 -30.38 -5.68
C SER A 416 21.41 -29.24 -4.95
N ARG A 417 20.38 -29.59 -4.20
CA ARG A 417 19.57 -28.65 -3.39
C ARG A 417 19.78 -28.83 -1.89
N TRP A 418 20.78 -29.61 -1.50
CA TRP A 418 21.14 -29.91 -0.10
C TRP A 418 22.61 -30.32 0.00
N GLY A 419 23.12 -30.42 1.23
CA GLY A 419 24.49 -30.89 1.51
C GLY A 419 25.58 -29.86 1.24
N SER A 420 26.81 -30.32 1.09
CA SER A 420 28.00 -29.45 1.01
C SER A 420 28.05 -28.59 -0.25
N GLU A 421 27.64 -29.12 -1.40
CA GLU A 421 27.60 -28.37 -2.65
C GLU A 421 26.57 -27.24 -2.62
N TRP A 422 25.38 -27.53 -2.07
CA TRP A 422 24.36 -26.52 -1.82
C TRP A 422 24.87 -25.41 -0.91
N LYS A 423 25.54 -25.74 0.21
CA LYS A 423 26.12 -24.77 1.15
C LYS A 423 27.14 -23.88 0.48
N LYS A 424 28.07 -24.46 -0.30
CA LYS A 424 29.09 -23.71 -1.05
C LYS A 424 28.44 -22.78 -2.06
N ALA A 425 27.46 -23.25 -2.81
CA ALA A 425 26.74 -22.43 -3.78
C ALA A 425 25.94 -21.30 -3.10
N ALA A 426 25.27 -21.57 -1.98
CA ALA A 426 24.54 -20.56 -1.23
C ALA A 426 25.44 -19.42 -0.75
N VAL A 427 26.63 -19.73 -0.21
CA VAL A 427 27.64 -18.73 0.16
C VAL A 427 28.15 -17.98 -1.07
N HIS A 428 28.46 -18.71 -2.17
CA HIS A 428 28.98 -18.09 -3.41
C HIS A 428 28.00 -17.10 -4.02
N TYR A 429 26.71 -17.48 -4.15
CA TYR A 429 25.69 -16.66 -4.80
C TYR A 429 25.02 -15.63 -3.89
N PHE A 430 25.23 -15.67 -2.58
CA PHE A 430 24.61 -14.74 -1.64
C PHE A 430 24.80 -13.27 -2.06
N ASP A 431 26.02 -12.88 -2.45
CA ASP A 431 26.34 -11.53 -2.91
C ASP A 431 26.53 -11.42 -4.44
N ARG A 432 26.10 -12.42 -5.20
CA ARG A 432 26.20 -12.46 -6.68
C ARG A 432 24.84 -12.64 -7.34
N THR A 433 23.77 -12.41 -6.61
CA THR A 433 22.40 -12.55 -7.11
C THR A 433 21.63 -11.25 -6.93
N GLY A 434 20.88 -10.85 -7.94
CA GLY A 434 19.90 -9.77 -7.86
C GLY A 434 18.61 -10.17 -8.55
N SER A 435 17.52 -9.54 -8.16
CA SER A 435 16.21 -9.78 -8.78
C SER A 435 15.68 -8.50 -9.42
N LEU A 436 15.15 -8.61 -10.63
CA LEU A 436 14.31 -7.61 -11.23
C LEU A 436 12.89 -7.86 -10.74
N THR A 437 12.33 -6.89 -10.03
CA THR A 437 10.98 -6.99 -9.46
C THR A 437 10.00 -6.27 -10.37
N PHE A 438 8.94 -6.95 -10.74
CA PHE A 438 7.82 -6.37 -11.45
C PHE A 438 6.65 -6.11 -10.49
N LEU A 439 6.09 -4.93 -10.60
CA LEU A 439 4.89 -4.49 -9.90
C LEU A 439 3.82 -4.21 -10.95
N GLY A 440 2.90 -5.15 -11.12
CA GLY A 440 1.87 -5.12 -12.16
C GLY A 440 0.49 -4.77 -11.64
N GLU A 441 -0.32 -4.22 -12.51
CA GLU A 441 -1.71 -3.94 -12.22
C GLU A 441 -2.53 -5.22 -12.09
N HIS A 442 -3.48 -5.21 -11.18
CA HIS A 442 -4.55 -6.19 -11.08
C HIS A 442 -5.86 -5.49 -11.39
N LEU A 443 -6.50 -5.86 -12.48
CA LEU A 443 -7.78 -5.28 -12.86
C LEU A 443 -8.86 -5.64 -11.84
N ALA A 444 -9.85 -4.77 -11.70
CA ALA A 444 -11.02 -5.07 -10.88
C ALA A 444 -11.97 -6.03 -11.60
N TYR A 445 -12.38 -7.10 -10.91
CA TYR A 445 -13.30 -8.12 -11.41
C TYR A 445 -14.49 -8.33 -10.47
N LYS A 446 -15.66 -8.62 -11.04
CA LYS A 446 -16.90 -8.92 -10.28
C LYS A 446 -16.74 -10.11 -9.34
N GLY A 447 -15.89 -11.08 -9.72
CA GLY A 447 -15.63 -12.28 -8.95
C GLY A 447 -14.59 -12.13 -7.84
N ASN A 448 -13.94 -10.96 -7.70
CA ASN A 448 -12.99 -10.66 -6.64
C ASN A 448 -13.62 -9.70 -5.63
N PHE A 449 -13.96 -10.21 -4.44
CA PHE A 449 -14.73 -9.46 -3.45
C PHE A 449 -14.46 -9.91 -2.00
N MET A 450 -15.01 -9.16 -1.06
CA MET A 450 -14.94 -9.41 0.38
C MET A 450 -16.34 -9.49 0.98
N ASP A 451 -16.54 -10.44 1.88
CA ASP A 451 -17.74 -10.57 2.70
C ASP A 451 -17.38 -11.12 4.11
N LEU A 452 -18.38 -11.36 4.95
CA LEU A 452 -18.15 -12.00 6.25
C LEU A 452 -18.22 -13.52 6.11
N ASP A 453 -17.29 -14.23 6.74
CA ASP A 453 -17.27 -15.68 6.75
C ASP A 453 -18.38 -16.22 7.68
N PRO A 454 -19.28 -17.11 7.21
CA PRO A 454 -20.38 -17.62 8.01
C PRO A 454 -19.94 -18.63 9.09
N THR A 455 -18.72 -19.17 8.98
CA THR A 455 -18.23 -20.27 9.81
C THR A 455 -17.15 -19.82 10.79
N PHE A 456 -16.14 -19.11 10.30
CA PHE A 456 -14.94 -18.78 11.07
C PHE A 456 -15.07 -17.41 11.75
N LYS A 457 -14.62 -17.38 13.01
CA LYS A 457 -14.72 -16.21 13.88
C LYS A 457 -13.36 -15.85 14.47
N ASP A 458 -13.19 -14.59 14.88
CA ASP A 458 -12.04 -14.15 15.65
C ASP A 458 -12.16 -14.51 17.14
N HIS A 459 -11.17 -14.12 17.93
CA HIS A 459 -11.14 -14.39 19.37
C HIS A 459 -12.27 -13.69 20.18
N PHE A 460 -12.94 -12.69 19.58
CA PHE A 460 -14.11 -12.05 20.18
C PHE A 460 -15.44 -12.72 19.78
N GLY A 461 -15.40 -13.71 18.88
CA GLY A 461 -16.60 -14.35 18.35
C GLY A 461 -17.23 -13.61 17.15
N ASP A 462 -16.59 -12.57 16.61
CA ASP A 462 -17.05 -11.89 15.41
C ASP A 462 -16.62 -12.63 14.13
N PRO A 463 -17.47 -12.67 13.08
CA PRO A 463 -17.11 -13.26 11.80
C PRO A 463 -15.78 -12.73 11.25
N LEU A 464 -14.93 -13.61 10.72
CA LEU A 464 -13.74 -13.21 9.97
C LEU A 464 -14.14 -12.56 8.64
N LEU A 465 -13.29 -11.69 8.11
CA LEU A 465 -13.41 -11.23 6.74
C LEU A 465 -13.03 -12.36 5.80
N ARG A 466 -13.89 -12.66 4.82
CA ARG A 466 -13.65 -13.65 3.77
C ARG A 466 -13.25 -12.96 2.48
N LEU A 467 -12.12 -13.38 1.93
CA LEU A 467 -11.61 -12.92 0.65
C LEU A 467 -11.95 -13.95 -0.43
N THR A 468 -12.60 -13.50 -1.49
CA THR A 468 -12.73 -14.26 -2.74
C THR A 468 -11.81 -13.58 -3.74
N LEU A 469 -10.67 -14.21 -4.07
CA LEU A 469 -9.60 -13.58 -4.84
C LEU A 469 -8.83 -14.59 -5.68
N ASN A 470 -8.73 -14.33 -6.98
CA ASN A 470 -7.83 -15.06 -7.88
C ASN A 470 -7.39 -14.17 -9.06
N TRP A 471 -6.25 -14.51 -9.65
CA TRP A 471 -5.78 -13.92 -10.90
C TRP A 471 -6.63 -14.38 -12.08
N ARG A 472 -6.75 -13.53 -13.10
CA ARG A 472 -7.38 -13.86 -14.37
C ARG A 472 -6.33 -14.02 -15.47
N ASP A 473 -6.80 -14.35 -16.67
CA ASP A 473 -5.91 -14.53 -17.83
C ASP A 473 -5.15 -13.26 -18.18
N ASN A 474 -5.74 -12.09 -17.94
CA ASN A 474 -5.07 -10.81 -18.14
C ASN A 474 -3.76 -10.73 -17.36
N GLU A 475 -3.81 -10.99 -16.05
CA GLU A 475 -2.64 -10.93 -15.15
C GLU A 475 -1.62 -12.03 -15.47
N ARG A 476 -2.08 -13.24 -15.84
CA ARG A 476 -1.20 -14.36 -16.20
C ARG A 476 -0.40 -14.05 -17.47
N LYS A 477 -1.07 -13.54 -18.51
CA LYS A 477 -0.43 -13.18 -19.79
C LYS A 477 0.47 -11.96 -19.67
N MET A 478 0.08 -10.97 -18.87
CA MET A 478 0.92 -9.83 -18.51
C MET A 478 2.19 -10.29 -17.80
N ALA A 479 2.08 -11.17 -16.80
CA ALA A 479 3.22 -11.72 -16.07
C ALA A 479 4.19 -12.49 -16.97
N GLU A 480 3.68 -13.28 -17.90
CA GLU A 480 4.48 -14.00 -18.89
C GLU A 480 5.25 -13.04 -19.81
N PHE A 481 4.58 -12.04 -20.38
CA PHE A 481 5.18 -11.04 -21.25
C PHE A 481 6.30 -10.26 -20.54
N VAL A 482 6.03 -9.75 -19.34
CA VAL A 482 7.01 -8.97 -18.59
C VAL A 482 8.18 -9.82 -18.11
N THR A 483 7.94 -11.09 -17.77
CA THR A 483 9.02 -12.04 -17.46
C THR A 483 9.98 -12.17 -18.63
N GLY A 484 9.48 -12.26 -19.86
CA GLY A 484 10.32 -12.28 -21.07
C GLY A 484 11.20 -11.04 -21.18
N LYS A 485 10.62 -9.85 -20.97
CA LYS A 485 11.35 -8.57 -20.98
C LYS A 485 12.39 -8.45 -19.86
N ALA A 486 12.04 -8.89 -18.65
CA ALA A 486 12.98 -8.90 -17.53
C ALA A 486 14.17 -9.85 -17.77
N VAL A 487 13.96 -11.00 -18.39
CA VAL A 487 15.04 -11.94 -18.77
C VAL A 487 15.96 -11.32 -19.84
N GLU A 488 15.39 -10.63 -20.84
CA GLU A 488 16.15 -9.89 -21.84
C GLU A 488 17.07 -8.85 -21.21
N ILE A 489 16.53 -8.02 -20.31
CA ILE A 489 17.30 -7.01 -19.59
C ILE A 489 18.36 -7.67 -18.69
N ALA A 490 18.02 -8.73 -17.93
CA ALA A 490 18.98 -9.42 -17.07
C ALA A 490 20.16 -10.00 -17.83
N LYS A 491 19.94 -10.51 -19.05
CA LYS A 491 21.03 -10.93 -19.96
C LYS A 491 21.90 -9.76 -20.41
N ALA A 492 21.28 -8.62 -20.77
CA ALA A 492 22.01 -7.41 -21.15
C ALA A 492 22.82 -6.82 -19.98
N MET A 493 22.42 -7.07 -18.73
CA MET A 493 23.20 -6.73 -17.52
C MET A 493 24.48 -7.55 -17.38
N GLY A 494 24.69 -8.57 -18.22
CA GLY A 494 25.84 -9.48 -18.13
C GLY A 494 25.67 -10.61 -17.11
N ALA A 495 24.44 -11.00 -16.78
CA ALA A 495 24.19 -12.16 -15.94
C ALA A 495 24.71 -13.44 -16.59
N SER A 496 25.43 -14.27 -15.82
CA SER A 496 25.92 -15.56 -16.27
C SER A 496 24.81 -16.62 -16.33
N GLU A 497 23.78 -16.47 -15.53
CA GLU A 497 22.56 -17.29 -15.54
C GLU A 497 21.36 -16.45 -15.09
N VAL A 498 20.18 -16.76 -15.59
CA VAL A 498 18.92 -16.09 -15.23
C VAL A 498 17.85 -17.13 -14.94
N ASN A 499 17.28 -17.08 -13.74
CA ASN A 499 16.04 -17.79 -13.42
C ASN A 499 14.86 -16.92 -13.79
N ALA A 500 14.12 -17.28 -14.84
CA ALA A 500 12.85 -16.65 -15.18
C ALA A 500 11.76 -17.00 -14.15
N PHE A 501 10.78 -16.12 -13.96
CA PHE A 501 9.60 -16.42 -13.18
C PHE A 501 8.82 -17.61 -13.82
N PRO A 502 8.36 -18.59 -13.03
CA PRO A 502 7.78 -19.82 -13.59
C PRO A 502 6.36 -19.69 -14.12
N GLY A 503 5.74 -18.52 -14.02
CA GLY A 503 4.35 -18.26 -14.34
C GLY A 503 3.47 -18.01 -13.11
N LEU A 504 2.37 -17.28 -13.32
CA LEU A 504 1.42 -16.92 -12.29
C LEU A 504 0.35 -18.01 -12.15
N GLY A 505 0.43 -18.81 -11.08
CA GLY A 505 -0.59 -19.80 -10.71
C GLY A 505 -1.84 -19.16 -10.10
N ASP A 506 -2.58 -19.92 -9.31
CA ASP A 506 -3.66 -19.36 -8.49
C ASP A 506 -3.10 -18.47 -7.37
N TYR A 507 -3.94 -17.55 -6.88
CA TYR A 507 -3.56 -16.65 -5.80
C TYR A 507 -3.23 -17.43 -4.53
N ASP A 508 -2.04 -17.22 -3.98
CA ASP A 508 -1.56 -17.88 -2.76
C ASP A 508 -1.33 -16.85 -1.65
N GLY A 509 -2.26 -16.78 -0.71
CA GLY A 509 -2.19 -15.89 0.45
C GLY A 509 -1.07 -16.22 1.44
N THR A 510 -0.40 -17.37 1.31
CA THR A 510 0.70 -17.78 2.20
C THR A 510 2.07 -17.32 1.69
N ARG A 511 2.17 -16.98 0.41
CA ARG A 511 3.39 -16.47 -0.21
C ARG A 511 3.39 -14.95 -0.22
N TYR A 512 4.55 -14.37 -0.03
CA TYR A 512 4.70 -12.91 -0.19
C TYR A 512 4.46 -12.52 -1.65
N GLN A 513 3.46 -11.70 -1.86
CA GLN A 513 3.15 -11.06 -3.13
C GLN A 513 3.58 -9.60 -3.06
N SER A 514 2.74 -8.79 -2.43
CA SER A 514 2.98 -7.40 -2.05
C SER A 514 2.18 -7.12 -0.78
N THR A 515 2.26 -5.90 -0.26
CA THR A 515 1.37 -5.44 0.83
C THR A 515 0.26 -4.52 0.29
N HIS A 516 0.06 -4.49 -1.03
CA HIS A 516 -0.78 -3.52 -1.74
C HIS A 516 -2.17 -4.09 -2.03
N VAL A 517 -2.86 -4.58 -0.99
CA VAL A 517 -4.27 -5.00 -1.07
C VAL A 517 -5.17 -3.77 -1.05
N GLN A 518 -6.14 -3.71 -1.97
CA GLN A 518 -6.97 -2.53 -2.21
C GLN A 518 -8.42 -2.91 -2.49
N GLY A 519 -9.31 -1.92 -2.38
CA GLY A 519 -10.72 -2.08 -2.70
C GLY A 519 -11.61 -2.42 -1.50
N GLY A 520 -12.86 -2.64 -1.77
CA GLY A 520 -13.91 -3.06 -0.83
C GLY A 520 -14.73 -1.94 -0.21
N ALA A 521 -14.18 -0.75 -0.01
CA ALA A 521 -14.95 0.45 0.34
C ALA A 521 -14.66 1.54 -0.70
N ILE A 522 -14.86 1.18 -1.96
CA ILE A 522 -14.39 1.92 -3.13
C ILE A 522 -15.05 3.29 -3.27
N MET A 523 -14.23 4.26 -3.69
CA MET A 523 -14.70 5.60 -4.06
C MET A 523 -15.21 5.65 -5.50
N GLY A 524 -16.03 6.64 -5.79
CA GLY A 524 -16.52 6.90 -7.14
C GLY A 524 -17.38 8.15 -7.20
N ALA A 525 -17.67 8.59 -8.42
CA ALA A 525 -18.51 9.76 -8.66
C ALA A 525 -20.01 9.48 -8.41
N SER A 526 -20.41 8.22 -8.33
CA SER A 526 -21.80 7.80 -8.18
C SER A 526 -21.99 6.84 -7.02
N ARG A 527 -23.08 7.03 -6.30
CA ARG A 527 -23.55 6.18 -5.21
C ARG A 527 -23.89 4.74 -5.66
N GLU A 528 -24.32 4.57 -6.90
CA GLU A 528 -24.76 3.27 -7.43
C GLU A 528 -23.62 2.27 -7.55
N ASN A 529 -22.37 2.76 -7.71
CA ASN A 529 -21.23 1.90 -7.96
C ASN A 529 -20.09 2.05 -6.94
N SER A 530 -20.29 2.84 -5.87
CA SER A 530 -19.28 3.09 -4.85
C SER A 530 -19.86 3.12 -3.43
N VAL A 531 -18.99 2.99 -2.43
CA VAL A 531 -19.34 3.06 -1.00
C VAL A 531 -19.19 4.49 -0.49
N ILE A 532 -18.20 5.20 -1.01
CA ILE A 532 -17.81 6.55 -0.59
C ILE A 532 -17.68 7.47 -1.82
N ASN A 533 -17.90 8.75 -1.59
CA ASN A 533 -17.77 9.79 -2.61
C ASN A 533 -16.29 10.18 -2.87
N PRO A 534 -16.00 11.08 -3.82
CA PRO A 534 -14.64 11.52 -4.11
C PRO A 534 -13.89 12.20 -2.95
N TYR A 535 -14.57 12.58 -1.87
CA TYR A 535 -13.99 13.10 -0.64
C TYR A 535 -13.80 12.01 0.44
N LEU A 536 -13.91 10.73 0.06
CA LEU A 536 -13.85 9.56 0.95
C LEU A 536 -14.94 9.58 2.04
N GLN A 537 -16.03 10.31 1.84
CA GLN A 537 -17.18 10.40 2.72
C GLN A 537 -18.19 9.31 2.36
N HIS A 538 -18.72 8.60 3.35
CA HIS A 538 -19.73 7.57 3.13
C HIS A 538 -21.05 8.17 2.62
N TRP A 539 -21.61 7.58 1.56
CA TRP A 539 -22.83 8.12 0.92
C TRP A 539 -24.04 8.18 1.86
N ASP A 540 -24.20 7.15 2.72
CA ASP A 540 -25.37 7.02 3.60
C ASP A 540 -25.16 7.59 5.00
N VAL A 541 -23.91 7.75 5.43
CA VAL A 541 -23.53 8.21 6.78
C VAL A 541 -22.59 9.40 6.62
N PRO A 542 -23.10 10.63 6.44
CA PRO A 542 -22.29 11.79 6.04
C PRO A 542 -21.20 12.21 7.03
N ASN A 543 -21.30 11.81 8.29
CA ASN A 543 -20.27 12.05 9.31
C ASN A 543 -19.31 10.85 9.50
N LEU A 544 -19.21 9.98 8.49
CA LEU A 544 -18.25 8.89 8.42
C LEU A 544 -17.35 9.05 7.19
N PHE A 545 -16.04 9.09 7.39
CA PHE A 545 -15.03 9.11 6.33
C PHE A 545 -14.20 7.83 6.39
N VAL A 546 -13.91 7.23 5.23
CA VAL A 546 -13.20 5.94 5.14
C VAL A 546 -11.91 6.13 4.34
N LEU A 547 -10.76 6.07 5.03
CA LEU A 547 -9.46 6.41 4.49
C LEU A 547 -8.61 5.16 4.23
N GLY A 548 -7.70 5.24 3.28
CA GLY A 548 -6.71 4.19 3.02
C GLY A 548 -6.98 3.41 1.73
N GLY A 549 -6.27 2.30 1.54
CA GLY A 549 -6.34 1.50 0.30
C GLY A 549 -7.70 0.86 0.03
N SER A 550 -8.59 0.80 1.02
CA SER A 550 -9.98 0.35 0.81
C SER A 550 -10.78 1.24 -0.14
N SER A 551 -10.38 2.51 -0.28
CA SER A 551 -11.06 3.49 -1.14
C SER A 551 -10.77 3.32 -2.64
N PHE A 552 -9.75 2.55 -3.01
CA PHE A 552 -9.32 2.41 -4.41
C PHE A 552 -10.32 1.56 -5.22
N PRO A 553 -10.88 2.07 -6.33
CA PRO A 553 -11.78 1.30 -7.19
C PRO A 553 -11.10 0.12 -7.88
N GLN A 554 -9.82 0.26 -8.20
CA GLN A 554 -8.92 -0.76 -8.72
C GLN A 554 -7.48 -0.44 -8.34
N ASN A 555 -6.63 -1.45 -8.52
CA ASN A 555 -5.19 -1.35 -8.35
C ASN A 555 -4.54 -0.61 -9.53
N PHE A 556 -3.35 -0.05 -9.30
CA PHE A 556 -2.42 0.40 -10.32
C PHE A 556 -0.98 0.01 -9.93
N ALA A 557 -0.05 0.08 -10.87
CA ALA A 557 1.32 -0.42 -10.68
C ALA A 557 2.13 0.35 -9.63
N SER A 558 1.88 1.64 -9.49
CA SER A 558 2.58 2.49 -8.51
C SER A 558 2.31 2.02 -7.08
N HIS A 559 3.30 2.20 -6.20
CA HIS A 559 3.12 1.92 -4.77
C HIS A 559 2.02 2.83 -4.18
N PRO A 560 1.00 2.30 -3.50
CA PRO A 560 -0.24 3.05 -3.21
C PRO A 560 -0.09 4.12 -2.13
N THR A 561 0.98 4.10 -1.32
CA THR A 561 1.11 4.95 -0.13
C THR A 561 1.03 6.43 -0.46
N MET A 562 1.67 6.89 -1.54
CA MET A 562 1.62 8.30 -1.96
C MET A 562 0.20 8.74 -2.29
N THR A 563 -0.55 7.93 -3.04
CA THR A 563 -1.95 8.21 -3.40
C THR A 563 -2.86 8.14 -2.18
N ILE A 564 -2.67 7.17 -1.29
CA ILE A 564 -3.40 7.09 -0.01
C ILE A 564 -3.21 8.39 0.80
N LEU A 565 -1.98 8.88 0.92
CA LEU A 565 -1.68 10.10 1.67
C LEU A 565 -2.19 11.38 0.98
N ALA A 566 -2.10 11.45 -0.36
CA ALA A 566 -2.66 12.57 -1.12
C ALA A 566 -4.18 12.65 -0.96
N LEU A 567 -4.90 11.54 -1.09
CA LEU A 567 -6.33 11.46 -0.81
C LEU A 567 -6.65 11.82 0.64
N THR A 568 -5.84 11.38 1.61
CA THR A 568 -6.01 11.73 3.02
C THR A 568 -5.85 13.23 3.26
N PHE A 569 -4.85 13.89 2.66
CA PHE A 569 -4.71 15.35 2.72
C PHE A 569 -5.91 16.07 2.11
N ARG A 570 -6.37 15.62 0.93
CA ARG A 570 -7.54 16.17 0.25
C ARG A 570 -8.79 16.07 1.13
N THR A 571 -9.03 14.89 1.70
CA THR A 571 -10.17 14.63 2.60
C THR A 571 -10.08 15.46 3.88
N ALA A 572 -8.94 15.48 4.57
CA ALA A 572 -8.77 16.25 5.81
C ALA A 572 -8.96 17.75 5.57
N ASN A 573 -8.49 18.28 4.42
CA ASN A 573 -8.78 19.67 4.03
C ASN A 573 -10.27 19.89 3.81
N ALA A 574 -10.94 19.00 3.07
CA ALA A 574 -12.38 19.11 2.83
C ALA A 574 -13.20 19.02 4.13
N VAL A 575 -12.77 18.17 5.07
CA VAL A 575 -13.39 18.12 6.41
C VAL A 575 -13.28 19.48 7.10
N VAL A 576 -12.08 20.06 7.20
CA VAL A 576 -11.85 21.34 7.90
C VAL A 576 -12.48 22.52 7.18
N ASP A 577 -12.30 22.61 5.87
CA ASP A 577 -12.64 23.82 5.10
C ASP A 577 -14.10 23.87 4.66
N ARG A 578 -14.76 22.71 4.57
CA ARG A 578 -16.14 22.59 4.06
C ARG A 578 -17.07 21.89 5.04
N TYR A 579 -16.80 20.62 5.40
CA TYR A 579 -17.70 19.80 6.23
C TYR A 579 -17.97 20.42 7.60
N LEU A 580 -16.95 20.83 8.34
CA LEU A 580 -17.12 21.41 9.68
C LEU A 580 -17.85 22.76 9.65
N LYS A 581 -17.82 23.48 8.53
CA LYS A 581 -18.56 24.76 8.37
C LYS A 581 -20.03 24.53 7.99
N ASN A 582 -20.32 23.46 7.29
CA ASN A 582 -21.67 23.05 6.89
C ASN A 582 -21.77 21.52 6.86
N PRO A 583 -22.01 20.87 8.00
CA PRO A 583 -22.12 19.42 8.07
C PRO A 583 -23.19 18.84 7.15
N GLY A 584 -22.79 17.89 6.31
CA GLY A 584 -23.64 17.24 5.32
C GLY A 584 -22.83 16.55 4.21
N PRO A 585 -23.50 16.06 3.15
CA PRO A 585 -22.81 15.48 2.01
C PRO A 585 -21.88 16.50 1.33
N LEU A 586 -20.63 16.12 1.13
CA LEU A 586 -19.66 16.87 0.32
C LEU A 586 -19.90 16.52 -1.16
N ALA A 587 -20.14 17.53 -1.97
CA ALA A 587 -20.32 17.43 -3.42
C ALA A 587 -19.10 17.98 -4.17
#